data_951a95f5afa4cf29ac6e61330da25e93
#
_entry.id   951a95f5afa4cf29ac6e61330da25e93
#
_cell.length_a   1.000
_cell.length_b   1.000
_cell.length_c   1.000
_cell.angle_alpha   90.00
_cell.angle_beta   90.00
_cell.angle_gamma   90.00
#
_symmetry.space_group_name_H-M   'P 1'
#
loop_
_entity.id
_entity.type
_entity.pdbx_description
1 polymer ?
#
loop_
_entity_poly.entity_id
_entity_poly.type
_entity_poly.pdbx_seq_one_letter_code
_entity_poly.pdbx_strand_id
1 'polypeptide(L)'
;MGRLKINLIMLAVLTTLFLGMSGPTSAYGADPKLAEVVYITKSKACGCAIKTVQAADALVNQTFTGPRQALLKRIDYDTDRQAAVPYIGEYHLIQLPALIFLDGQKHLLWMAVGEVAKEDVGAKLSQFGG
;
A
#
# COMPACT_ATOMS: atom_id res chain seq x y z
N MET A 1 65.71 13.32 -23.72
CA MET A 1 64.31 13.73 -24.06
C MET A 1 63.24 12.59 -24.00
N GLY A 2 63.60 11.40 -23.57
CA GLY A 2 62.66 10.27 -23.51
C GLY A 2 61.91 10.06 -22.21
N ARG A 3 62.27 10.73 -21.13
CA ARG A 3 61.67 10.47 -19.79
C ARG A 3 60.41 11.30 -19.45
N LEU A 4 60.19 12.40 -20.20
CA LEU A 4 59.02 13.28 -19.89
C LEU A 4 57.74 12.80 -20.51
N LYS A 5 57.77 11.96 -21.54
CA LYS A 5 56.56 11.48 -22.22
C LYS A 5 55.85 10.33 -21.51
N ILE A 6 56.57 9.55 -20.68
CA ILE A 6 56.02 8.41 -19.98
C ILE A 6 55.17 8.87 -18.77
N ASN A 7 55.57 9.96 -18.12
CA ASN A 7 54.83 10.47 -16.96
C ASN A 7 53.49 11.14 -17.32
N LEU A 8 53.34 11.66 -18.53
CA LEU A 8 52.12 12.31 -18.97
C LEU A 8 51.02 11.31 -19.30
N ILE A 9 51.40 10.13 -19.82
CA ILE A 9 50.45 9.04 -20.14
C ILE A 9 49.99 8.35 -18.86
N MET A 10 50.89 8.20 -17.86
CA MET A 10 50.50 7.61 -16.57
C MET A 10 49.56 8.52 -15.76
N LEU A 11 49.70 9.84 -15.88
CA LEU A 11 48.82 10.79 -15.18
C LEU A 11 47.42 10.83 -15.79
N ALA A 12 47.27 10.57 -17.08
CA ALA A 12 46.01 10.57 -17.76
C ALA A 12 45.16 9.30 -17.46
N VAL A 13 45.80 8.17 -17.16
CA VAL A 13 45.13 6.92 -16.84
C VAL A 13 44.63 6.91 -15.40
N LEU A 14 45.26 7.62 -14.49
CA LEU A 14 44.87 7.66 -13.09
C LEU A 14 43.65 8.57 -12.83
N THR A 15 43.40 9.56 -13.69
CA THR A 15 42.25 10.49 -13.55
C THR A 15 40.94 9.93 -14.11
N THR A 16 40.99 8.93 -14.99
CA THR A 16 39.76 8.34 -15.57
C THR A 16 39.11 7.24 -14.70
N LEU A 17 39.81 6.76 -13.66
CA LEU A 17 39.31 5.67 -12.82
C LEU A 17 38.41 6.15 -11.65
N PHE A 18 38.27 7.47 -11.42
CA PHE A 18 37.54 8.03 -10.29
C PHE A 18 36.12 8.55 -10.63
N LEU A 19 35.69 8.54 -11.92
CA LEU A 19 34.36 9.00 -12.34
C LEU A 19 33.32 7.88 -12.52
N GLY A 20 33.63 6.65 -12.10
CA GLY A 20 32.76 5.48 -12.34
C GLY A 20 31.96 4.98 -11.14
N MET A 21 31.98 5.63 -9.99
CA MET A 21 31.14 5.22 -8.81
C MET A 21 30.05 6.24 -8.51
N SER A 22 29.26 6.60 -9.53
CA SER A 22 27.88 6.99 -9.27
C SER A 22 27.13 5.69 -8.97
N GLY A 23 27.25 5.20 -7.73
CA GLY A 23 26.36 4.18 -7.20
C GLY A 23 24.93 4.62 -7.42
N PRO A 24 23.97 3.71 -7.64
CA PRO A 24 22.58 4.08 -7.67
C PRO A 24 22.28 4.76 -6.34
N THR A 25 22.06 6.05 -6.37
CA THR A 25 21.37 6.74 -5.29
C THR A 25 20.05 6.02 -5.17
N SER A 26 19.95 5.12 -4.21
CA SER A 26 18.67 4.58 -3.77
C SER A 26 17.83 5.80 -3.51
N ALA A 27 16.81 6.01 -4.33
CA ALA A 27 15.78 6.98 -4.09
C ALA A 27 15.08 6.53 -2.79
N TYR A 28 15.61 7.00 -1.65
CA TYR A 28 15.07 6.74 -0.34
C TYR A 28 13.74 7.48 -0.25
N GLY A 29 12.66 6.70 -0.38
CA GLY A 29 11.38 7.08 0.20
C GLY A 29 10.57 8.10 -0.57
N ALA A 30 9.94 7.69 -1.69
CA ALA A 30 8.61 8.23 -1.93
C ALA A 30 7.73 7.71 -0.78
N ASP A 31 7.05 8.63 -0.06
CA ASP A 31 6.10 8.24 0.99
C ASP A 31 5.10 7.22 0.41
N PRO A 32 4.79 6.14 1.14
CA PRO A 32 3.89 5.12 0.65
C PRO A 32 2.53 5.73 0.34
N LYS A 33 2.12 5.65 -0.92
CA LYS A 33 0.87 6.24 -1.40
C LYS A 33 -0.21 5.18 -1.53
N LEU A 34 -1.41 5.49 -1.06
CA LEU A 34 -2.59 4.64 -1.23
C LEU A 34 -2.90 4.43 -2.73
N ALA A 35 -2.99 3.18 -3.15
CA ALA A 35 -3.34 2.80 -4.51
C ALA A 35 -4.60 1.92 -4.59
N GLU A 36 -4.89 1.15 -3.55
CA GLU A 36 -6.07 0.29 -3.48
C GLU A 36 -6.59 0.19 -2.05
N VAL A 37 -7.90 0.15 -1.92
CA VAL A 37 -8.62 -0.14 -0.69
C VAL A 37 -9.45 -1.40 -0.88
N VAL A 38 -9.18 -2.45 -0.11
CA VAL A 38 -9.97 -3.68 -0.13
C VAL A 38 -10.89 -3.69 1.07
N TYR A 39 -12.18 -3.75 0.81
CA TYR A 39 -13.19 -3.88 1.85
C TYR A 39 -13.86 -5.24 1.76
N ILE A 40 -13.68 -6.07 2.78
CA ILE A 40 -14.30 -7.40 2.87
C ILE A 40 -15.42 -7.32 3.88
N THR A 41 -16.65 -7.45 3.38
CA THR A 41 -17.88 -7.47 4.18
C THR A 41 -18.45 -8.88 4.30
N LYS A 42 -19.56 -9.02 5.02
CA LYS A 42 -20.25 -10.27 5.21
C LYS A 42 -21.76 -10.02 5.24
N SER A 43 -22.46 -10.37 4.16
CA SER A 43 -23.90 -10.12 4.04
C SER A 43 -24.76 -10.99 4.97
N LYS A 44 -24.26 -12.18 5.34
CA LYS A 44 -24.95 -13.12 6.24
C LYS A 44 -24.32 -13.10 7.64
N ALA A 45 -24.19 -11.90 8.22
CA ALA A 45 -23.67 -11.76 9.57
C ALA A 45 -24.68 -12.28 10.62
N CYS A 46 -24.17 -12.94 11.68
CA CYS A 46 -25.00 -13.30 12.81
C CYS A 46 -25.53 -12.07 13.56
N GLY A 47 -26.56 -12.21 14.36
CA GLY A 47 -27.17 -11.09 15.08
C GLY A 47 -26.22 -10.29 15.97
N CYS A 48 -25.16 -10.90 16.47
CA CYS A 48 -24.12 -10.23 17.27
C CYS A 48 -23.18 -9.36 16.42
N ALA A 49 -22.96 -9.69 15.15
CA ALA A 49 -22.04 -8.99 14.26
C ALA A 49 -22.75 -8.04 13.28
N ILE A 50 -24.07 -8.16 13.10
CA ILE A 50 -24.82 -7.43 12.07
C ILE A 50 -24.66 -5.91 12.20
N LYS A 51 -24.68 -5.37 13.41
CA LYS A 51 -24.55 -3.94 13.67
C LYS A 51 -23.16 -3.41 13.27
N THR A 52 -22.13 -4.17 13.59
CA THR A 52 -20.74 -3.83 13.21
C THR A 52 -20.56 -3.84 11.71
N VAL A 53 -21.09 -4.84 11.02
CA VAL A 53 -21.08 -4.92 9.56
C VAL A 53 -21.84 -3.75 8.93
N GLN A 54 -23.05 -3.45 9.40
CA GLN A 54 -23.86 -2.35 8.89
C GLN A 54 -23.19 -0.99 9.09
N ALA A 55 -22.56 -0.77 10.25
CA ALA A 55 -21.82 0.47 10.53
C ALA A 55 -20.62 0.63 9.59
N ALA A 56 -19.85 -0.43 9.37
CA ALA A 56 -18.72 -0.43 8.43
C ALA A 56 -19.20 -0.23 6.98
N ASP A 57 -20.25 -0.90 6.55
CA ASP A 57 -20.85 -0.72 5.22
C ASP A 57 -21.29 0.73 5.00
N ALA A 58 -21.96 1.35 5.97
CA ALA A 58 -22.40 2.73 5.89
C ALA A 58 -21.20 3.68 5.80
N LEU A 59 -20.17 3.48 6.62
CA LEU A 59 -18.95 4.27 6.61
C LEU A 59 -18.22 4.18 5.25
N VAL A 60 -18.03 2.98 4.74
CA VAL A 60 -17.36 2.75 3.44
C VAL A 60 -18.16 3.41 2.31
N ASN A 61 -19.48 3.26 2.30
CA ASN A 61 -20.34 3.87 1.29
C ASN A 61 -20.31 5.41 1.33
N GLN A 62 -20.16 6.02 2.51
CA GLN A 62 -20.05 7.47 2.66
C GLN A 62 -18.66 8.00 2.30
N THR A 63 -17.62 7.24 2.60
CA THR A 63 -16.22 7.68 2.46
C THR A 63 -15.69 7.50 1.04
N PHE A 64 -16.02 6.37 0.41
CA PHE A 64 -15.51 6.02 -0.92
C PHE A 64 -16.52 6.37 -2.02
N THR A 65 -16.72 7.67 -2.22
CA THR A 65 -17.57 8.25 -3.25
C THR A 65 -16.75 9.07 -4.24
N GLY A 66 -17.33 9.36 -5.40
CA GLY A 66 -16.67 10.15 -6.44
C GLY A 66 -15.32 9.54 -6.86
N PRO A 67 -14.22 10.32 -6.92
CA PRO A 67 -12.91 9.81 -7.35
C PRO A 67 -12.36 8.68 -6.48
N ARG A 68 -12.70 8.64 -5.18
CA ARG A 68 -12.27 7.59 -4.24
C ARG A 68 -12.91 6.24 -4.51
N GLN A 69 -14.03 6.21 -5.19
CA GLN A 69 -14.69 4.95 -5.55
C GLN A 69 -13.79 4.08 -6.44
N ALA A 70 -12.94 4.68 -7.27
CA ALA A 70 -11.99 3.96 -8.10
C ALA A 70 -10.91 3.21 -7.31
N LEU A 71 -10.65 3.61 -6.07
CA LEU A 71 -9.70 2.93 -5.17
C LEU A 71 -10.32 1.71 -4.50
N LEU A 72 -11.65 1.65 -4.39
CA LEU A 72 -12.36 0.67 -3.58
C LEU A 72 -12.62 -0.63 -4.35
N LYS A 73 -12.08 -1.73 -3.82
CA LYS A 73 -12.47 -3.10 -4.16
C LYS A 73 -13.32 -3.68 -3.05
N ARG A 74 -14.60 -3.90 -3.33
CA ARG A 74 -15.54 -4.49 -2.37
C ARG A 74 -15.70 -5.98 -2.63
N ILE A 75 -15.62 -6.78 -1.57
CA ILE A 75 -15.78 -8.23 -1.61
C ILE A 75 -16.76 -8.63 -0.52
N ASP A 76 -17.80 -9.34 -0.88
CA ASP A 76 -18.71 -9.97 0.10
C ASP A 76 -18.29 -11.44 0.29
N TYR A 77 -17.84 -11.77 1.49
CA TYR A 77 -17.36 -13.10 1.84
C TYR A 77 -18.40 -14.21 1.62
N ASP A 78 -19.68 -13.91 1.79
CA ASP A 78 -20.76 -14.91 1.68
C ASP A 78 -21.11 -15.21 0.23
N THR A 79 -20.85 -14.31 -0.70
CA THR A 79 -21.16 -14.47 -2.14
C THR A 79 -19.93 -14.68 -3.01
N ASP A 80 -18.77 -14.13 -2.61
CA ASP A 80 -17.50 -14.24 -3.34
C ASP A 80 -16.33 -14.62 -2.42
N ARG A 81 -16.48 -15.79 -1.81
CA ARG A 81 -15.49 -16.31 -0.87
C ARG A 81 -14.10 -16.50 -1.50
N GLN A 82 -14.06 -16.89 -2.77
CA GLN A 82 -12.80 -17.13 -3.47
C GLN A 82 -11.98 -15.84 -3.63
N ALA A 83 -12.62 -14.71 -3.85
CA ALA A 83 -11.93 -13.42 -3.90
C ALA A 83 -11.45 -12.95 -2.52
N ALA A 84 -12.12 -13.34 -1.44
CA ALA A 84 -11.75 -12.94 -0.07
C ALA A 84 -10.59 -13.76 0.52
N VAL A 85 -10.53 -15.06 0.24
CA VAL A 85 -9.59 -16.01 0.86
C VAL A 85 -8.12 -15.59 0.74
N PRO A 86 -7.61 -15.10 -0.40
CA PRO A 86 -6.22 -14.64 -0.49
C PRO A 86 -5.90 -13.52 0.52
N TYR A 87 -6.77 -12.53 0.67
CA TYR A 87 -6.59 -11.44 1.64
C TYR A 87 -6.66 -11.92 3.08
N ILE A 88 -7.60 -12.84 3.37
CA ILE A 88 -7.74 -13.42 4.71
C ILE A 88 -6.46 -14.14 5.12
N GLY A 89 -5.87 -14.93 4.22
CA GLY A 89 -4.63 -15.65 4.48
C GLY A 89 -3.41 -14.73 4.58
N GLU A 90 -3.25 -13.80 3.64
CA GLU A 90 -2.09 -12.91 3.56
C GLU A 90 -2.01 -11.94 4.75
N TYR A 91 -3.17 -11.35 5.13
CA TYR A 91 -3.22 -10.34 6.21
C TYR A 91 -3.69 -10.92 7.55
N HIS A 92 -3.83 -12.25 7.66
CA HIS A 92 -4.24 -12.96 8.89
C HIS A 92 -5.54 -12.39 9.51
N LEU A 93 -6.54 -12.16 8.67
CA LEU A 93 -7.82 -11.61 9.12
C LEU A 93 -8.56 -12.61 10.00
N ILE A 94 -8.75 -12.25 11.27
CA ILE A 94 -9.42 -13.10 12.26
C ILE A 94 -10.92 -12.80 12.38
N GLN A 95 -11.36 -11.70 11.81
CA GLN A 95 -12.74 -11.21 11.91
C GLN A 95 -13.12 -10.39 10.67
N LEU A 96 -14.40 -10.32 10.36
CA LEU A 96 -14.98 -9.43 9.34
C LEU A 96 -16.02 -8.52 10.01
N PRO A 97 -16.27 -7.33 9.47
CA PRO A 97 -15.69 -6.77 8.24
C PRO A 97 -14.20 -6.39 8.38
N ALA A 98 -13.51 -6.24 7.25
CA ALA A 98 -12.12 -5.78 7.22
C ALA A 98 -11.93 -4.72 6.13
N LEU A 99 -11.20 -3.66 6.47
CA LEU A 99 -10.82 -2.59 5.55
C LEU A 99 -9.29 -2.55 5.47
N ILE A 100 -8.74 -2.70 4.26
CA ILE A 100 -7.30 -2.89 4.02
C ILE A 100 -6.84 -1.83 3.03
N PHE A 101 -5.82 -1.04 3.39
CA PHE A 101 -5.19 -0.04 2.54
C PHE A 101 -3.87 -0.58 2.01
N LEU A 102 -3.71 -0.54 0.68
CA LEU A 102 -2.55 -1.08 -0.03
C LEU A 102 -1.89 0.00 -0.89
N ASP A 103 -0.57 -0.11 -1.01
CA ASP A 103 0.20 0.69 -1.97
C ASP A 103 0.14 0.09 -3.39
N GLY A 104 0.85 0.73 -4.34
CA GLY A 104 0.90 0.27 -5.73
C GLY A 104 1.58 -1.09 -5.94
N GLN A 105 2.34 -1.58 -4.96
CA GLN A 105 2.98 -2.89 -4.94
C GLN A 105 2.22 -3.92 -4.11
N LYS A 106 1.04 -3.59 -3.62
CA LYS A 106 0.20 -4.41 -2.72
C LYS A 106 0.78 -4.60 -1.31
N HIS A 107 1.70 -3.75 -0.89
CA HIS A 107 2.12 -3.76 0.50
C HIS A 107 1.06 -3.13 1.41
N LEU A 108 0.91 -3.70 2.59
CA LEU A 108 -0.03 -3.21 3.59
C LEU A 108 0.40 -1.84 4.12
N LEU A 109 -0.45 -0.83 3.97
CA LEU A 109 -0.29 0.48 4.59
C LEU A 109 -0.99 0.57 5.94
N TRP A 110 -2.21 0.05 6.00
CA TRP A 110 -3.04 0.03 7.19
C TRP A 110 -4.22 -0.91 7.03
N MET A 111 -4.73 -1.44 8.13
CA MET A 111 -5.99 -2.18 8.13
C MET A 111 -6.79 -1.98 9.42
N ALA A 112 -8.11 -2.11 9.29
CA ALA A 112 -9.04 -2.24 10.40
C ALA A 112 -9.83 -3.54 10.26
N VAL A 113 -10.03 -4.24 11.36
CA VAL A 113 -10.69 -5.55 11.40
C VAL A 113 -11.79 -5.53 12.45
N GLY A 114 -13.00 -5.95 12.05
CA GLY A 114 -14.18 -5.88 12.89
C GLY A 114 -14.74 -4.47 12.96
N GLU A 115 -14.38 -3.70 13.97
CA GLU A 115 -14.80 -2.31 14.12
C GLU A 115 -13.96 -1.38 13.23
N VAL A 116 -14.62 -0.58 12.41
CA VAL A 116 -13.99 0.40 11.52
C VAL A 116 -14.40 1.80 11.97
N ALA A 117 -13.47 2.53 12.59
CA ALA A 117 -13.71 3.86 13.11
C ALA A 117 -13.55 4.93 12.01
N LYS A 118 -14.50 5.85 11.93
CA LYS A 118 -14.52 6.94 10.92
C LYS A 118 -13.28 7.83 11.02
N GLU A 119 -12.89 8.17 12.23
CA GLU A 119 -11.74 9.02 12.53
C GLU A 119 -10.44 8.40 12.02
N ASP A 120 -10.25 7.10 12.23
CA ASP A 120 -9.08 6.37 11.79
C ASP A 120 -9.02 6.29 10.27
N VAL A 121 -10.12 5.99 9.61
CA VAL A 121 -10.20 5.95 8.13
C VAL A 121 -9.87 7.32 7.54
N GLY A 122 -10.45 8.40 8.09
CA GLY A 122 -10.17 9.77 7.66
C GLY A 122 -8.70 10.16 7.83
N ALA A 123 -8.13 9.85 8.99
CA ALA A 123 -6.71 10.12 9.28
C ALA A 123 -5.79 9.36 8.31
N LYS A 124 -6.08 8.10 8.02
CA LYS A 124 -5.27 7.26 7.12
C LYS A 124 -5.41 7.66 5.65
N LEU A 125 -6.59 8.05 5.21
CA LEU A 125 -6.78 8.64 3.87
C LEU A 125 -5.95 9.92 3.71
N SER A 126 -5.96 10.80 4.72
CA SER A 126 -5.14 12.01 4.69
C SER A 126 -3.64 11.70 4.72
N GLN A 127 -3.23 10.71 5.48
CA GLN A 127 -1.83 10.28 5.61
C GLN A 127 -1.27 9.71 4.30
N PHE A 128 -2.04 8.90 3.59
CA PHE A 128 -1.58 8.18 2.41
C PHE A 128 -2.06 8.80 1.09
N GLY A 129 -2.68 9.95 1.11
CA GLY A 129 -3.10 10.71 -0.07
C GLY A 129 -4.26 10.07 -0.83
N GLY A 130 -5.23 9.53 -0.10
CA GLY A 130 -6.47 8.96 -0.62
C GLY A 130 -7.62 9.97 -0.77
#